data_12204d2c0eb82c5b4c68cad0209db219
#
_entry.id   12204d2c0eb82c5b4c68cad0209db219
#
_cell.length_a   1.000
_cell.length_b   1.000
_cell.length_c   1.000
_cell.angle_alpha   90.00
_cell.angle_beta   90.00
_cell.angle_gamma   90.00
#
_symmetry.space_group_name_H-M   'P 1'
#
loop_
_entity.id
_entity.type
_entity.pdbx_description
1 polymer ?
#
loop_
_entity_poly.entity_id
_entity_poly.type
_entity_poly.pdbx_seq_one_letter_code
_entity_poly.pdbx_strand_id
1 'polypeptide(L)'
;MSEIKRVLVAEDSSVIINLTKNVLTFEKFHITSVKNGKQVLAKLENEDFDLILMDINMPQMDGIECTKAIRALPDPKKSSVPIIAITGNYKNYTMDDFKQAGLDDYIQKPLDYDLLVATVRKHVIK
;
A
#
# COMPACT_ATOMS: atom_id res chain seq x y z
N MET A 1 21.14 1.30 -15.74
CA MET A 1 21.06 1.39 -14.29
C MET A 1 19.61 1.39 -13.86
N SER A 2 19.25 0.49 -12.96
CA SER A 2 17.87 0.43 -12.51
C SER A 2 17.61 1.45 -11.41
N GLU A 3 16.47 2.09 -11.47
CA GLU A 3 16.04 3.00 -10.43
C GLU A 3 15.59 2.22 -9.19
N ILE A 4 15.83 2.81 -8.03
CA ILE A 4 15.30 2.25 -6.79
C ILE A 4 13.81 2.57 -6.75
N LYS A 5 12.99 1.53 -6.62
CA LYS A 5 11.55 1.69 -6.54
C LYS A 5 11.14 2.18 -5.15
N ARG A 6 10.17 3.07 -5.12
CA ARG A 6 9.69 3.70 -3.90
C ARG A 6 8.34 3.11 -3.52
N VAL A 7 8.28 2.60 -2.28
CA VAL A 7 7.05 1.98 -1.76
C VAL A 7 6.57 2.79 -0.55
N LEU A 8 5.30 3.16 -0.57
CA LEU A 8 4.66 3.81 0.57
C LEU A 8 3.91 2.74 1.36
N VAL A 9 4.21 2.64 2.65
CA VAL A 9 3.55 1.67 3.54
C VAL A 9 2.63 2.42 4.49
N ALA A 10 1.34 2.17 4.38
CA ALA A 10 0.33 2.74 5.28
C ALA A 10 -0.11 1.66 6.27
N GLU A 11 0.26 1.82 7.53
CA GLU A 11 0.07 0.84 8.57
C GLU A 11 0.17 1.52 9.94
N ASP A 12 -0.75 1.28 10.84
CA ASP A 12 -0.70 1.93 12.15
C ASP A 12 0.11 1.16 13.20
N SER A 13 0.43 -0.11 12.96
CA SER A 13 1.28 -0.89 13.87
C SER A 13 2.76 -0.64 13.60
N SER A 14 3.46 -0.10 14.58
CA SER A 14 4.90 0.14 14.47
C SER A 14 5.69 -1.15 14.28
N VAL A 15 5.23 -2.25 14.87
CA VAL A 15 5.88 -3.56 14.71
C VAL A 15 5.80 -4.02 13.26
N ILE A 16 4.61 -3.95 12.66
CA ILE A 16 4.42 -4.36 11.26
C ILE A 16 5.19 -3.43 10.32
N ILE A 17 5.17 -2.12 10.58
CA ILE A 17 5.94 -1.15 9.79
C ILE A 17 7.43 -1.52 9.79
N ASN A 18 7.99 -1.77 10.98
CA ASN A 18 9.41 -2.07 11.09
C ASN A 18 9.80 -3.36 10.38
N LEU A 19 9.00 -4.41 10.54
CA LEU A 19 9.27 -5.69 9.87
C LEU A 19 9.16 -5.55 8.36
N THR A 20 8.11 -4.89 7.87
CA THR A 20 7.91 -4.66 6.44
C THR A 20 9.04 -3.83 5.85
N LYS A 21 9.41 -2.76 6.55
CA LYS A 21 10.49 -1.87 6.13
C LYS A 21 11.82 -2.61 6.03
N ASN A 22 12.14 -3.44 7.04
CA ASN A 22 13.39 -4.20 7.03
C ASN A 22 13.45 -5.18 5.86
N VAL A 23 12.37 -5.92 5.62
CA VAL A 23 12.31 -6.89 4.53
C VAL A 23 12.45 -6.20 3.18
N LEU A 24 11.68 -5.14 2.94
CA LEU A 24 11.69 -4.48 1.64
C LEU A 24 12.96 -3.68 1.41
N THR A 25 13.55 -3.10 2.46
CA THR A 25 14.85 -2.42 2.34
C THR A 25 15.94 -3.43 1.96
N PHE A 26 15.90 -4.63 2.55
CA PHE A 26 16.82 -5.70 2.19
C PHE A 26 16.70 -6.06 0.70
N GLU A 27 15.48 -6.00 0.17
CA GLU A 27 15.20 -6.27 -1.26
C GLU A 27 15.43 -5.03 -2.15
N LYS A 28 16.04 -4.00 -1.59
CA LYS A 28 16.48 -2.78 -2.28
C LYS A 28 15.36 -1.83 -2.72
N PHE A 29 14.24 -1.85 -2.00
CA PHE A 29 13.20 -0.84 -2.14
C PHE A 29 13.44 0.31 -1.18
N HIS A 30 13.05 1.52 -1.58
CA HIS A 30 13.04 2.68 -0.69
C HIS A 30 11.67 2.77 -0.04
N ILE A 31 11.63 2.73 1.29
CA ILE A 31 10.37 2.66 2.03
C ILE A 31 10.10 3.97 2.76
N THR A 32 8.88 4.49 2.56
CA THR A 32 8.32 5.57 3.35
C THR A 32 7.11 5.00 4.07
N SER A 33 6.95 5.30 5.35
CA SER A 33 5.80 4.78 6.11
C SER A 33 4.96 5.91 6.67
N VAL A 34 3.65 5.67 6.72
CA VAL A 34 2.66 6.55 7.33
C VAL A 34 1.68 5.70 8.13
N LYS A 35 0.88 6.31 9.00
CA LYS A 35 0.05 5.57 9.95
C LYS A 35 -1.45 5.66 9.71
N ASN A 36 -1.89 6.45 8.76
CA ASN A 36 -3.31 6.57 8.43
C ASN A 36 -3.50 7.06 7.00
N GLY A 37 -4.75 7.00 6.53
CA GLY A 37 -5.07 7.37 5.16
C GLY A 37 -4.87 8.83 4.83
N LYS A 38 -5.06 9.71 5.81
CA LYS A 38 -4.83 11.14 5.59
C LYS A 38 -3.37 11.43 5.32
N GLN A 39 -2.48 10.73 6.01
CA GLN A 39 -1.04 10.86 5.77
C GLN A 39 -0.63 10.32 4.41
N VAL A 40 -1.32 9.26 3.93
CA VAL A 40 -1.10 8.76 2.57
C VAL A 40 -1.36 9.86 1.56
N LEU A 41 -2.52 10.51 1.65
CA LEU A 41 -2.89 11.56 0.71
C LEU A 41 -1.94 12.75 0.79
N ALA A 42 -1.52 13.12 1.99
CA ALA A 42 -0.56 14.20 2.17
C ALA A 42 0.80 13.89 1.51
N LYS A 43 1.26 12.66 1.64
CA LYS A 43 2.52 12.23 0.98
C LYS A 43 2.39 12.28 -0.53
N LEU A 44 1.27 11.85 -1.07
CA LEU A 44 1.06 11.84 -2.52
C LEU A 44 1.00 13.24 -3.12
N GLU A 45 0.66 14.26 -2.34
CA GLU A 45 0.69 15.64 -2.83
C GLU A 45 2.09 16.09 -3.22
N ASN A 46 3.11 15.58 -2.53
CA ASN A 46 4.48 16.07 -2.67
C ASN A 46 5.44 15.05 -3.28
N GLU A 47 5.08 13.77 -3.33
CA GLU A 47 5.98 12.70 -3.75
C GLU A 47 5.25 11.68 -4.59
N ASP A 48 5.99 11.04 -5.48
CA ASP A 48 5.47 9.93 -6.28
C ASP A 48 5.99 8.61 -5.72
N PHE A 49 5.15 7.58 -5.81
CA PHE A 49 5.51 6.24 -5.36
C PHE A 49 5.22 5.24 -6.47
N ASP A 50 5.98 4.15 -6.48
CA ASP A 50 5.80 3.08 -7.46
C ASP A 50 4.76 2.07 -7.00
N LEU A 51 4.46 2.04 -5.71
CA LEU A 51 3.49 1.12 -5.13
C LEU A 51 3.10 1.58 -3.72
N ILE A 52 1.87 1.28 -3.33
CA ILE A 52 1.39 1.52 -1.97
C ILE A 52 0.97 0.20 -1.35
N LEU A 53 1.49 -0.10 -0.16
CA LEU A 53 0.97 -1.16 0.69
C LEU A 53 0.01 -0.52 1.67
N MET A 54 -1.26 -0.91 1.63
CA MET A 54 -2.33 -0.23 2.33
C MET A 54 -3.03 -1.15 3.31
N ASP A 55 -2.81 -0.94 4.61
CA ASP A 55 -3.61 -1.62 5.62
C ASP A 55 -5.05 -1.14 5.50
N ILE A 56 -5.99 -2.07 5.50
CA ILE A 56 -7.41 -1.71 5.41
C ILE A 56 -7.92 -1.11 6.73
N ASN A 57 -7.44 -1.63 7.85
CA ASN A 57 -7.90 -1.18 9.17
C ASN A 57 -6.97 -0.13 9.76
N MET A 58 -7.25 1.13 9.47
CA MET A 58 -6.48 2.26 10.00
C MET A 58 -7.40 3.30 10.63
N PRO A 59 -6.91 4.04 11.64
CA PRO A 59 -7.72 5.12 12.23
C PRO A 59 -7.91 6.28 11.25
N GLN A 60 -8.92 7.07 11.49
CA GLN A 60 -9.29 8.31 10.79
C GLN A 60 -9.80 8.10 9.36
N MET A 61 -9.09 7.34 8.54
CA MET A 61 -9.51 7.01 7.19
C MET A 61 -8.99 5.60 6.90
N ASP A 62 -9.89 4.65 6.69
CA ASP A 62 -9.48 3.27 6.41
C ASP A 62 -8.91 3.13 4.99
N GLY A 63 -8.34 1.94 4.72
CA GLY A 63 -7.65 1.71 3.45
C GLY A 63 -8.58 1.73 2.24
N ILE A 64 -9.84 1.35 2.40
CA ILE A 64 -10.82 1.39 1.31
C ILE A 64 -11.16 2.84 0.96
N GLU A 65 -11.47 3.65 1.97
CA GLU A 65 -11.75 5.07 1.77
C GLU A 65 -10.56 5.78 1.14
N CYS A 66 -9.36 5.48 1.63
CA CYS A 66 -8.13 6.07 1.12
C CYS A 66 -7.89 5.69 -0.33
N THR A 67 -8.11 4.42 -0.68
CA THR A 67 -7.95 3.94 -2.06
C THR A 67 -8.90 4.67 -3.00
N LYS A 68 -10.15 4.82 -2.61
CA LYS A 68 -11.15 5.56 -3.40
C LYS A 68 -10.69 7.01 -3.62
N ALA A 69 -10.18 7.65 -2.57
CA ALA A 69 -9.69 9.02 -2.67
C ALA A 69 -8.49 9.12 -3.62
N ILE A 70 -7.58 8.16 -3.58
CA ILE A 70 -6.42 8.13 -4.48
C ILE A 70 -6.89 7.98 -5.93
N ARG A 71 -7.83 7.08 -6.19
CA ARG A 71 -8.32 6.85 -7.56
C ARG A 71 -9.06 8.07 -8.12
N ALA A 72 -9.53 8.95 -7.26
CA ALA A 72 -10.21 10.19 -7.66
C ALA A 72 -9.25 11.37 -7.88
N LEU A 73 -7.95 11.21 -7.63
CA LEU A 73 -6.98 12.29 -7.83
C LEU A 73 -6.88 12.68 -9.31
N PRO A 74 -6.72 13.98 -9.61
CA PRO A 74 -6.67 14.42 -11.00
C PRO A 74 -5.41 14.02 -11.76
N ASP A 75 -4.29 13.81 -11.07
CA ASP A 75 -3.04 13.42 -11.70
C ASP A 75 -3.07 11.92 -12.02
N PRO A 76 -3.05 11.51 -13.32
CA PRO A 76 -3.11 10.08 -13.68
C PRO A 76 -1.95 9.27 -13.12
N LYS A 77 -0.80 9.87 -12.95
CA LYS A 77 0.37 9.18 -12.39
C LYS A 77 0.11 8.76 -10.95
N LYS A 78 -0.58 9.59 -10.18
CA LYS A 78 -0.93 9.30 -8.78
C LYS A 78 -2.17 8.42 -8.69
N SER A 79 -3.19 8.69 -9.48
CA SER A 79 -4.45 7.97 -9.41
C SER A 79 -4.36 6.54 -9.87
N SER A 80 -3.33 6.18 -10.64
CA SER A 80 -3.14 4.83 -11.15
C SER A 80 -2.05 4.04 -10.43
N VAL A 81 -1.50 4.57 -9.33
CA VAL A 81 -0.45 3.86 -8.59
C VAL A 81 -0.94 2.49 -8.13
N PRO A 82 -0.12 1.42 -8.27
CA PRO A 82 -0.53 0.11 -7.76
C PRO A 82 -0.74 0.15 -6.25
N ILE A 83 -1.87 -0.39 -5.79
CA ILE A 83 -2.21 -0.44 -4.36
C ILE A 83 -2.49 -1.88 -3.98
N ILE A 84 -1.74 -2.40 -3.02
CA ILE A 84 -1.92 -3.75 -2.48
C ILE A 84 -2.50 -3.61 -1.08
N ALA A 85 -3.67 -4.21 -0.86
CA ALA A 85 -4.30 -4.19 0.45
C ALA A 85 -3.63 -5.18 1.39
N ILE A 86 -3.45 -4.78 2.64
CA ILE A 86 -3.04 -5.67 3.72
C ILE A 86 -4.26 -5.80 4.64
N THR A 87 -4.77 -7.01 4.80
CA THR A 87 -6.02 -7.19 5.53
C THR A 87 -5.97 -8.39 6.49
N GLY A 88 -6.45 -8.18 7.70
CA GLY A 88 -6.55 -9.24 8.70
C GLY A 88 -7.97 -9.76 8.88
N ASN A 89 -8.95 -9.07 8.32
CA ASN A 89 -10.33 -9.38 8.59
C ASN A 89 -11.23 -8.94 7.43
N TYR A 90 -11.97 -9.89 6.88
CA TYR A 90 -12.87 -9.66 5.76
C TYR A 90 -14.31 -9.36 6.16
N LYS A 91 -14.61 -9.26 7.46
CA LYS A 91 -16.00 -9.17 7.92
C LYS A 91 -16.77 -7.98 7.36
N ASN A 92 -16.09 -6.86 7.15
CA ASN A 92 -16.73 -5.62 6.72
C ASN A 92 -16.67 -5.38 5.22
N TYR A 93 -15.83 -6.15 4.49
CA TYR A 93 -15.62 -5.94 3.07
C TYR A 93 -15.48 -7.27 2.35
N THR A 94 -16.00 -7.33 1.13
CA THR A 94 -15.85 -8.48 0.24
C THR A 94 -14.72 -8.23 -0.76
N MET A 95 -14.35 -9.26 -1.51
CA MET A 95 -13.37 -9.11 -2.59
C MET A 95 -13.87 -8.14 -3.66
N ASP A 96 -15.19 -8.12 -3.91
CA ASP A 96 -15.79 -7.15 -4.83
C ASP A 96 -15.60 -5.73 -4.32
N ASP A 97 -15.76 -5.51 -3.01
CA ASP A 97 -15.54 -4.19 -2.41
C ASP A 97 -14.12 -3.71 -2.66
N PHE A 98 -13.14 -4.61 -2.54
CA PHE A 98 -11.74 -4.28 -2.82
C PHE A 98 -11.54 -3.89 -4.27
N LYS A 99 -12.08 -4.65 -5.19
CA LYS A 99 -12.00 -4.37 -6.63
C LYS A 99 -12.65 -3.04 -6.98
N GLN A 100 -13.85 -2.81 -6.48
CA GLN A 100 -14.59 -1.58 -6.76
C GLN A 100 -13.91 -0.34 -6.19
N ALA A 101 -13.20 -0.48 -5.07
CA ALA A 101 -12.43 0.60 -4.51
C ALA A 101 -11.21 0.94 -5.35
N GLY A 102 -10.71 0.00 -6.15
CA GLY A 102 -9.57 0.21 -7.00
C GLY A 102 -8.28 -0.43 -6.52
N LEU A 103 -8.38 -1.41 -5.63
CA LEU A 103 -7.22 -2.18 -5.17
C LEU A 103 -6.76 -3.15 -6.25
N ASP A 104 -5.46 -3.28 -6.42
CA ASP A 104 -4.86 -4.14 -7.45
C ASP A 104 -4.60 -5.56 -6.96
N ASP A 105 -4.40 -5.72 -5.65
CA ASP A 105 -4.12 -7.03 -5.07
C ASP A 105 -4.35 -6.95 -3.57
N TYR A 106 -4.21 -8.08 -2.87
CA TYR A 106 -4.33 -8.10 -1.43
C TYR A 106 -3.42 -9.18 -0.83
N ILE A 107 -3.02 -8.97 0.44
CA ILE A 107 -2.28 -9.94 1.23
C ILE A 107 -2.94 -10.03 2.58
N GLN A 108 -3.16 -11.24 3.05
CA GLN A 108 -3.81 -11.51 4.31
C GLN A 108 -2.83 -11.51 5.47
N LYS A 109 -3.24 -10.96 6.62
CA LYS A 109 -2.46 -11.09 7.85
C LYS A 109 -2.73 -12.46 8.49
N PRO A 110 -1.77 -13.05 9.19
CA PRO A 110 -0.41 -12.56 9.44
C PRO A 110 0.43 -12.60 8.17
N LEU A 111 1.33 -11.62 8.02
CA LEU A 111 2.09 -11.46 6.79
C LEU A 111 3.10 -12.58 6.58
N ASP A 112 3.04 -13.18 5.40
CA ASP A 112 4.09 -14.04 4.88
C ASP A 112 5.02 -13.12 4.06
N TYR A 113 6.23 -12.88 4.56
CA TYR A 113 7.11 -11.89 3.93
C TYR A 113 7.67 -12.34 2.59
N ASP A 114 7.78 -13.64 2.34
CA ASP A 114 8.14 -14.14 1.01
C ASP A 114 7.04 -13.82 -0.01
N LEU A 115 5.78 -14.02 0.39
CA LEU A 115 4.64 -13.66 -0.45
C LEU A 115 4.57 -12.15 -0.65
N LEU A 116 4.84 -11.37 0.40
CA LEU A 116 4.85 -9.90 0.32
C LEU A 116 5.85 -9.44 -0.72
N VAL A 117 7.08 -9.92 -0.67
CA VAL A 117 8.13 -9.55 -1.63
C VAL A 117 7.71 -9.92 -3.05
N ALA A 118 7.22 -11.15 -3.23
CA ALA A 118 6.78 -11.61 -4.56
C ALA A 118 5.65 -10.74 -5.11
N THR A 119 4.69 -10.38 -4.27
CA THR A 119 3.55 -9.57 -4.69
C THR A 119 3.99 -8.14 -5.03
N VAL A 120 4.86 -7.54 -4.22
CA VAL A 120 5.39 -6.21 -4.50
C VAL A 120 6.12 -6.22 -5.84
N ARG A 121 7.00 -7.20 -6.06
CA ARG A 121 7.76 -7.30 -7.32
C ARG A 121 6.84 -7.46 -8.53
N LYS A 122 5.80 -8.26 -8.40
CA LYS A 122 4.83 -8.47 -9.48
C LYS A 122 4.23 -7.15 -9.97
N HIS A 123 3.99 -6.21 -9.07
CA HIS A 123 3.30 -4.96 -9.40
C HIS A 123 4.24 -3.80 -9.71
N VAL A 124 5.49 -3.83 -9.29
CA VAL A 124 6.45 -2.75 -9.59
C VAL A 124 7.33 -3.05 -10.79
N ILE A 125 7.55 -4.30 -11.11
CA ILE A 125 8.39 -4.71 -12.24
C ILE A 125 7.47 -5.10 -13.39
N LYS A 126 7.38 -4.23 -14.37
CA LYS A 126 6.52 -4.46 -15.54
C LYS A 126 7.33 -4.46 -16.80
#